data_61ef4b5f4bbbde7e788b358a6d8659b2
#
_entry.id   61ef4b5f4bbbde7e788b358a6d8659b2
#
_cell.length_a   1.000
_cell.length_b   1.000
_cell.length_c   1.000
_cell.angle_alpha   90.00
_cell.angle_beta   90.00
_cell.angle_gamma   90.00
#
_symmetry.space_group_name_H-M   'P 1'
#
loop_
_entity.id
_entity.type
_entity.pdbx_description
1 polymer ?
#
loop_
_entity_poly.entity_id
_entity_poly.type
_entity_poly.pdbx_seq_one_letter_code
_entity_poly.pdbx_strand_id
1 'polypeptide(L)'
;MAKQILHGEEARKALSAGIDTLADTVKITLGPKGRNVVLGKKFGSPVITNDGVTIAKEIELKDAFENMGAQLVREVATKTNDAAGDGTTTATVLAQALVNEGMKNVAAGANPMDVKRGMQKAVKAAVEAFAANSQKVNGSKDIARVATVSAGDATVGQLIAEAMEKVTADGVITIEESKTAETYTDVVEGMQFDRGYITPYMVTDTEKMEAVLDDAYILITDKKISAIQDLLPLLEQIVQGGKKLLIVAEDIEGEALSTLIVNRLRGTFTCVAVKAPGFGDRRKEMLQDIAILTGGTVVSEELGYELKEANMSMLGRAGQVKVTKEYTTIVGGMGDKKAISDRVAQIRAQIEVTTSDFDREKLQERLAKLAGGVAVIKVGAATEVEMKDKKLRIEDALNATKAAVEEGIVAGGGTAPINAIPAVDAVCAQLEGDERTGAKIVRKALEAPLRQIAANAGLEGSVIIDKILSSGKVNYGFDAQNEVYGDMLEAGIVDPTKVTRSALENAASVASMVLTTESLVADEPEDPAAANAAAAAGAGMGGMY
;
A
#
# COMPACT_ATOMS: atom_id res chain seq x y z
N MET A 1 28.82 18.12 10.20
CA MET A 1 28.74 17.17 11.31
C MET A 1 29.84 16.13 11.14
N ALA A 2 30.52 15.73 12.22
CA ALA A 2 31.47 14.63 12.20
C ALA A 2 30.71 13.31 11.92
N LYS A 3 31.43 12.30 11.39
CA LYS A 3 30.86 11.00 11.08
C LYS A 3 31.52 9.94 11.96
N GLN A 4 30.70 9.04 12.48
CA GLN A 4 31.16 7.78 13.06
C GLN A 4 31.17 6.71 11.96
N ILE A 5 32.17 5.85 11.96
CA ILE A 5 32.33 4.81 10.94
C ILE A 5 32.58 3.48 11.65
N LEU A 6 31.78 2.46 11.28
CA LEU A 6 32.02 1.07 11.66
C LEU A 6 32.45 0.27 10.43
N HIS A 7 33.30 -0.73 10.63
CA HIS A 7 33.82 -1.59 9.56
C HIS A 7 33.67 -3.07 9.91
N GLY A 8 33.62 -3.89 8.87
CA GLY A 8 33.74 -5.34 8.96
C GLY A 8 32.68 -6.00 9.86
N GLU A 9 33.15 -6.81 10.79
CA GLU A 9 32.25 -7.59 11.66
C GLU A 9 31.39 -6.72 12.59
N GLU A 10 31.92 -5.58 13.10
CA GLU A 10 31.16 -4.68 13.95
C GLU A 10 30.01 -4.03 13.21
N ALA A 11 30.25 -3.60 11.96
CA ALA A 11 29.20 -3.05 11.11
C ALA A 11 28.08 -4.07 10.84
N ARG A 12 28.46 -5.32 10.52
CA ARG A 12 27.50 -6.40 10.27
C ARG A 12 26.70 -6.77 11.52
N LYS A 13 27.34 -6.80 12.69
CA LYS A 13 26.66 -7.07 13.97
C LYS A 13 25.61 -5.99 14.29
N ALA A 14 25.95 -4.72 14.14
CA ALA A 14 25.04 -3.61 14.40
C ALA A 14 23.82 -3.68 13.47
N LEU A 15 24.02 -3.89 12.14
CA LEU A 15 22.93 -4.09 11.20
C LEU A 15 22.02 -5.26 11.60
N SER A 16 22.62 -6.43 11.91
CA SER A 16 21.87 -7.63 12.29
C SER A 16 21.04 -7.40 13.55
N ALA A 17 21.59 -6.73 14.56
CA ALA A 17 20.89 -6.40 15.81
C ALA A 17 19.65 -5.53 15.54
N GLY A 18 19.78 -4.51 14.70
CA GLY A 18 18.66 -3.67 14.30
C GLY A 18 17.59 -4.41 13.51
N ILE A 19 17.99 -5.25 12.57
CA ILE A 19 17.09 -6.12 11.80
C ILE A 19 16.34 -7.06 12.71
N ASP A 20 17.03 -7.72 13.64
CA ASP A 20 16.43 -8.66 14.58
C ASP A 20 15.44 -7.95 15.51
N THR A 21 15.80 -6.80 16.05
CA THR A 21 14.92 -6.03 16.95
C THR A 21 13.58 -5.68 16.29
N LEU A 22 13.62 -5.18 15.04
CA LEU A 22 12.40 -4.88 14.31
C LEU A 22 11.62 -6.16 13.96
N ALA A 23 12.30 -7.14 13.36
CA ALA A 23 11.65 -8.36 12.89
C ALA A 23 11.05 -9.18 14.04
N ASP A 24 11.72 -9.26 15.19
CA ASP A 24 11.22 -9.95 16.38
C ASP A 24 9.95 -9.30 16.94
N THR A 25 9.84 -7.98 16.80
CA THR A 25 8.64 -7.25 17.20
C THR A 25 7.47 -7.51 16.23
N VAL A 26 7.74 -7.58 14.92
CA VAL A 26 6.71 -7.77 13.88
C VAL A 26 6.26 -9.23 13.77
N LYS A 27 7.19 -10.20 13.81
CA LYS A 27 6.90 -11.62 13.51
C LYS A 27 5.88 -12.31 14.43
N ILE A 28 5.69 -11.76 15.65
CA ILE A 28 4.70 -12.30 16.60
C ILE A 28 3.26 -12.15 16.13
N THR A 29 3.02 -11.30 15.11
CA THR A 29 1.68 -11.08 14.55
C THR A 29 1.31 -12.08 13.46
N LEU A 30 2.26 -12.89 12.97
CA LEU A 30 2.07 -13.76 11.81
C LEU A 30 1.18 -14.98 12.12
N GLY A 31 0.23 -15.22 11.22
CA GLY A 31 -0.62 -16.41 11.23
C GLY A 31 -1.86 -16.33 12.14
N PRO A 32 -2.71 -17.37 12.15
CA PRO A 32 -4.01 -17.33 12.81
C PRO A 32 -3.95 -17.26 14.34
N LYS A 33 -2.83 -17.66 14.95
CA LYS A 33 -2.56 -17.51 16.39
C LYS A 33 -1.56 -16.38 16.68
N GLY A 34 -1.34 -15.48 15.71
CA GLY A 34 -0.57 -14.25 15.88
C GLY A 34 -1.21 -13.31 16.90
N ARG A 35 -0.39 -12.45 17.52
CA ARG A 35 -0.81 -11.52 18.56
C ARG A 35 -0.58 -10.07 18.14
N ASN A 36 -1.32 -9.16 18.75
CA ASN A 36 -1.20 -7.74 18.48
C ASN A 36 0.01 -7.12 19.18
N VAL A 37 0.50 -6.02 18.61
CA VAL A 37 1.48 -5.11 19.19
C VAL A 37 0.77 -3.83 19.62
N VAL A 38 1.19 -3.27 20.75
CA VAL A 38 0.68 -1.97 21.24
C VAL A 38 1.72 -0.90 20.94
N LEU A 39 1.34 0.08 20.15
CA LEU A 39 2.17 1.20 19.73
C LEU A 39 1.82 2.44 20.56
N GLY A 40 2.79 2.97 21.31
CA GLY A 40 2.62 4.19 22.10
C GLY A 40 2.62 5.42 21.18
N LYS A 41 1.62 6.29 21.34
CA LYS A 41 1.58 7.58 20.64
C LYS A 41 1.91 8.71 21.60
N LYS A 42 2.60 9.75 21.11
CA LYS A 42 2.90 10.96 21.91
C LYS A 42 1.64 11.71 22.32
N PHE A 43 0.61 11.64 21.48
CA PHE A 43 -0.71 12.25 21.69
C PHE A 43 -1.79 11.26 21.28
N GLY A 44 -2.90 11.20 22.02
CA GLY A 44 -4.03 10.29 21.78
C GLY A 44 -3.86 8.91 22.42
N SER A 45 -4.74 7.99 22.05
CA SER A 45 -4.73 6.62 22.56
C SER A 45 -3.65 5.78 21.88
N PRO A 46 -3.04 4.79 22.58
CA PRO A 46 -2.18 3.80 21.95
C PRO A 46 -2.90 3.08 20.81
N VAL A 47 -2.16 2.70 19.76
CA VAL A 47 -2.69 1.91 18.66
C VAL A 47 -2.38 0.44 18.95
N ILE A 48 -3.41 -0.42 18.85
CA ILE A 48 -3.26 -1.87 18.92
C ILE A 48 -3.44 -2.40 17.51
N THR A 49 -2.44 -3.11 17.00
CA THR A 49 -2.46 -3.61 15.62
C THR A 49 -1.63 -4.87 15.46
N ASN A 50 -1.95 -5.66 14.43
CA ASN A 50 -1.13 -6.76 13.94
C ASN A 50 -0.58 -6.50 12.52
N ASP A 51 -0.83 -5.33 11.97
CA ASP A 51 -0.27 -4.95 10.66
C ASP A 51 1.23 -4.70 10.75
N GLY A 52 1.99 -5.49 9.96
CA GLY A 52 3.46 -5.49 9.98
C GLY A 52 4.08 -4.17 9.54
N VAL A 53 3.53 -3.49 8.53
CA VAL A 53 4.09 -2.21 8.05
C VAL A 53 3.84 -1.08 9.04
N THR A 54 2.67 -1.03 9.67
CA THR A 54 2.35 -0.04 10.71
C THR A 54 3.30 -0.20 11.90
N ILE A 55 3.54 -1.45 12.34
CA ILE A 55 4.49 -1.72 13.42
C ILE A 55 5.91 -1.31 13.02
N ALA A 56 6.36 -1.72 11.83
CA ALA A 56 7.71 -1.44 11.35
C ALA A 56 8.01 0.06 11.22
N LYS A 57 7.02 0.87 10.84
CA LYS A 57 7.16 2.35 10.73
C LYS A 57 7.37 3.04 12.06
N GLU A 58 6.86 2.50 13.16
CA GLU A 58 6.96 3.09 14.51
C GLU A 58 8.26 2.72 15.24
N ILE A 59 9.03 1.73 14.72
CA ILE A 59 10.26 1.29 15.38
C ILE A 59 11.41 2.18 14.96
N GLU A 60 11.99 2.87 15.97
CA GLU A 60 13.17 3.68 15.85
C GLU A 60 14.11 3.35 17.01
N LEU A 61 15.37 3.01 16.70
CA LEU A 61 16.35 2.59 17.69
C LEU A 61 17.28 3.74 18.06
N LYS A 62 17.75 3.72 19.31
CA LYS A 62 18.64 4.78 19.83
C LYS A 62 20.03 4.76 19.22
N ASP A 63 20.57 3.56 18.98
CA ASP A 63 21.85 3.40 18.32
C ASP A 63 21.68 3.65 16.82
N ALA A 64 22.46 4.59 16.27
CA ALA A 64 22.33 5.01 14.88
C ALA A 64 22.66 3.87 13.88
N PHE A 65 23.58 2.99 14.22
CA PHE A 65 23.97 1.89 13.34
C PHE A 65 22.97 0.72 13.39
N GLU A 66 22.47 0.38 14.56
CA GLU A 66 21.38 -0.59 14.69
C GLU A 66 20.12 -0.05 14.00
N ASN A 67 19.84 1.24 14.15
CA ASN A 67 18.69 1.87 13.49
C ASN A 67 18.76 1.79 11.95
N MET A 68 19.95 1.82 11.35
CA MET A 68 20.10 1.56 9.91
C MET A 68 19.60 0.16 9.53
N GLY A 69 19.90 -0.85 10.35
CA GLY A 69 19.39 -2.22 10.15
C GLY A 69 17.87 -2.28 10.24
N ALA A 70 17.27 -1.64 11.24
CA ALA A 70 15.82 -1.54 11.37
C ALA A 70 15.19 -0.80 10.18
N GLN A 71 15.79 0.31 9.73
CA GLN A 71 15.30 1.06 8.56
C GLN A 71 15.31 0.22 7.26
N LEU A 72 16.32 -0.62 7.04
CA LEU A 72 16.38 -1.50 5.87
C LEU A 72 15.25 -2.52 5.87
N VAL A 73 14.92 -3.12 7.00
CA VAL A 73 13.78 -4.05 7.09
C VAL A 73 12.44 -3.31 7.02
N ARG A 74 12.36 -2.10 7.59
CA ARG A 74 11.17 -1.24 7.40
C ARG A 74 10.93 -0.95 5.92
N GLU A 75 11.98 -0.74 5.12
CA GLU A 75 11.86 -0.56 3.68
C GLU A 75 11.30 -1.82 3.00
N VAL A 76 11.72 -3.03 3.42
CA VAL A 76 11.14 -4.30 2.92
C VAL A 76 9.63 -4.34 3.14
N ALA A 77 9.18 -4.05 4.36
CA ALA A 77 7.76 -4.03 4.69
C ALA A 77 7.00 -2.98 3.86
N THR A 78 7.55 -1.77 3.76
CA THR A 78 6.93 -0.66 3.00
C THR A 78 6.83 -0.99 1.51
N LYS A 79 7.91 -1.49 0.89
CA LYS A 79 7.90 -1.85 -0.54
C LYS A 79 6.94 -3.01 -0.84
N THR A 80 6.81 -3.96 0.08
CA THR A 80 5.84 -5.06 -0.07
C THR A 80 4.41 -4.53 0.03
N ASN A 81 4.15 -3.62 0.96
CA ASN A 81 2.88 -2.93 1.06
C ASN A 81 2.54 -2.15 -0.21
N ASP A 82 3.50 -1.36 -0.74
CA ASP A 82 3.31 -0.56 -1.96
C ASP A 82 3.00 -1.44 -3.19
N ALA A 83 3.63 -2.64 -3.27
CA ALA A 83 3.49 -3.54 -4.42
C ALA A 83 2.23 -4.41 -4.37
N ALA A 84 1.87 -4.90 -3.19
CA ALA A 84 0.84 -5.94 -3.02
C ALA A 84 -0.22 -5.60 -1.97
N GLY A 85 0.01 -4.60 -1.12
CA GLY A 85 -0.91 -4.14 -0.08
C GLY A 85 -1.11 -5.10 1.09
N ASP A 86 -0.36 -6.21 1.13
CA ASP A 86 -0.38 -7.24 2.18
C ASP A 86 0.96 -7.98 2.21
N GLY A 87 1.16 -8.90 3.16
CA GLY A 87 2.35 -9.76 3.28
C GLY A 87 3.57 -9.09 3.90
N THR A 88 3.40 -7.94 4.52
CA THR A 88 4.47 -7.13 5.12
C THR A 88 5.20 -7.86 6.25
N THR A 89 4.46 -8.61 7.08
CA THR A 89 5.01 -9.46 8.14
C THR A 89 5.80 -10.63 7.55
N THR A 90 5.29 -11.30 6.52
CA THR A 90 5.98 -12.40 5.84
C THR A 90 7.28 -11.92 5.21
N ALA A 91 7.29 -10.75 4.56
CA ALA A 91 8.48 -10.15 3.97
C ALA A 91 9.54 -9.82 5.03
N THR A 92 9.13 -9.31 6.18
CA THR A 92 10.00 -9.03 7.34
C THR A 92 10.65 -10.31 7.88
N VAL A 93 9.86 -11.39 8.04
CA VAL A 93 10.35 -12.71 8.50
C VAL A 93 11.35 -13.30 7.50
N LEU A 94 11.06 -13.22 6.20
CA LEU A 94 11.98 -13.69 5.15
C LEU A 94 13.28 -12.87 5.13
N ALA A 95 13.19 -11.54 5.28
CA ALA A 95 14.37 -10.68 5.32
C ALA A 95 15.28 -11.04 6.51
N GLN A 96 14.72 -11.19 7.71
CA GLN A 96 15.45 -11.65 8.89
C GLN A 96 16.13 -13.00 8.66
N ALA A 97 15.38 -13.97 8.12
CA ALA A 97 15.92 -15.31 7.89
C ALA A 97 17.06 -15.33 6.87
N LEU A 98 16.93 -14.57 5.77
CA LEU A 98 17.95 -14.43 4.73
C LEU A 98 19.22 -13.77 5.28
N VAL A 99 19.07 -12.68 6.04
CA VAL A 99 20.20 -11.97 6.65
C VAL A 99 20.89 -12.85 7.68
N ASN A 100 20.16 -13.44 8.61
CA ASN A 100 20.75 -14.25 9.68
C ASN A 100 21.46 -15.49 9.14
N GLU A 101 20.91 -16.18 8.14
CA GLU A 101 21.57 -17.32 7.53
C GLU A 101 22.75 -16.88 6.66
N GLY A 102 22.60 -15.76 5.93
CA GLY A 102 23.66 -15.20 5.11
C GLY A 102 24.85 -14.72 5.94
N MET A 103 24.63 -14.01 7.05
CA MET A 103 25.68 -13.51 7.93
C MET A 103 26.54 -14.63 8.52
N LYS A 104 25.97 -15.78 8.87
CA LYS A 104 26.73 -16.95 9.33
C LYS A 104 27.74 -17.41 8.28
N ASN A 105 27.32 -17.46 7.02
CA ASN A 105 28.16 -17.91 5.92
C ASN A 105 29.24 -16.87 5.54
N VAL A 106 28.91 -15.59 5.53
CA VAL A 106 29.86 -14.50 5.28
C VAL A 106 30.90 -14.42 6.41
N ALA A 107 30.48 -14.56 7.67
CA ALA A 107 31.39 -14.63 8.80
C ALA A 107 32.32 -15.86 8.75
N ALA A 108 31.87 -16.95 8.13
CA ALA A 108 32.67 -18.14 7.87
C ALA A 108 33.64 -18.01 6.65
N GLY A 109 33.63 -16.85 5.98
CA GLY A 109 34.56 -16.53 4.88
C GLY A 109 34.01 -16.71 3.47
N ALA A 110 32.70 -16.93 3.31
CA ALA A 110 32.09 -16.96 1.97
C ALA A 110 32.16 -15.57 1.30
N ASN A 111 32.39 -15.55 0.00
CA ASN A 111 32.43 -14.31 -0.79
C ASN A 111 31.01 -13.72 -0.91
N PRO A 112 30.73 -12.54 -0.34
CA PRO A 112 29.36 -11.96 -0.32
C PRO A 112 28.78 -11.71 -1.72
N MET A 113 29.65 -11.41 -2.72
CA MET A 113 29.19 -11.14 -4.08
C MET A 113 28.75 -12.42 -4.80
N ASP A 114 29.43 -13.56 -4.55
CA ASP A 114 29.05 -14.86 -5.09
C ASP A 114 27.79 -15.39 -4.39
N VAL A 115 27.73 -15.23 -3.07
CA VAL A 115 26.52 -15.52 -2.28
C VAL A 115 25.31 -14.75 -2.85
N LYS A 116 25.45 -13.45 -3.09
CA LYS A 116 24.40 -12.62 -3.72
C LYS A 116 23.96 -13.18 -5.07
N ARG A 117 24.90 -13.58 -5.95
CA ARG A 117 24.55 -14.18 -7.26
C ARG A 117 23.78 -15.49 -7.11
N GLY A 118 24.18 -16.31 -6.18
CA GLY A 118 23.48 -17.57 -5.86
C GLY A 118 22.08 -17.33 -5.31
N MET A 119 21.92 -16.37 -4.39
CA MET A 119 20.61 -15.97 -3.87
C MET A 119 19.67 -15.50 -5.00
N GLN A 120 20.15 -14.66 -5.92
CA GLN A 120 19.34 -14.17 -7.04
C GLN A 120 18.82 -15.31 -7.93
N LYS A 121 19.67 -16.30 -8.24
CA LYS A 121 19.27 -17.48 -9.04
C LYS A 121 18.20 -18.31 -8.30
N ALA A 122 18.37 -18.51 -7.01
CA ALA A 122 17.44 -19.28 -6.18
C ALA A 122 16.08 -18.57 -6.01
N VAL A 123 16.09 -17.24 -5.79
CA VAL A 123 14.87 -16.43 -5.70
C VAL A 123 14.09 -16.50 -7.00
N LYS A 124 14.77 -16.36 -8.15
CA LYS A 124 14.12 -16.49 -9.45
C LYS A 124 13.43 -17.84 -9.61
N ALA A 125 14.10 -18.94 -9.26
CA ALA A 125 13.49 -20.27 -9.33
C ALA A 125 12.30 -20.45 -8.37
N ALA A 126 12.37 -19.87 -7.17
CA ALA A 126 11.25 -19.89 -6.24
C ALA A 126 10.03 -19.10 -6.77
N VAL A 127 10.26 -17.92 -7.35
CA VAL A 127 9.21 -17.09 -7.97
C VAL A 127 8.57 -17.80 -9.16
N GLU A 128 9.35 -18.44 -10.01
CA GLU A 128 8.85 -19.26 -11.12
C GLU A 128 8.01 -20.44 -10.62
N ALA A 129 8.39 -21.06 -9.50
CA ALA A 129 7.60 -22.11 -8.86
C ALA A 129 6.28 -21.58 -8.27
N PHE A 130 6.26 -20.38 -7.68
CA PHE A 130 5.02 -19.74 -7.23
C PHE A 130 4.08 -19.52 -8.42
N ALA A 131 4.58 -18.96 -9.52
CA ALA A 131 3.80 -18.72 -10.71
C ALA A 131 3.25 -20.03 -11.33
N ALA A 132 4.06 -21.10 -11.36
CA ALA A 132 3.66 -22.40 -11.87
C ALA A 132 2.55 -23.07 -11.04
N ASN A 133 2.55 -22.84 -9.73
CA ASN A 133 1.55 -23.38 -8.78
C ASN A 133 0.34 -22.47 -8.61
N SER A 134 0.36 -21.26 -9.20
CA SER A 134 -0.72 -20.29 -9.08
C SER A 134 -1.99 -20.75 -9.79
N GLN A 135 -3.13 -20.56 -9.14
CA GLN A 135 -4.46 -20.80 -9.70
C GLN A 135 -5.21 -19.49 -9.84
N LYS A 136 -5.95 -19.33 -10.94
CA LYS A 136 -6.79 -18.14 -11.14
C LYS A 136 -7.95 -18.13 -10.15
N VAL A 137 -8.28 -16.96 -9.65
CA VAL A 137 -9.46 -16.73 -8.80
C VAL A 137 -10.73 -17.00 -9.60
N ASN A 138 -11.59 -17.87 -9.10
CA ASN A 138 -12.84 -18.27 -9.72
C ASN A 138 -14.04 -17.78 -8.90
N GLY A 139 -14.48 -16.54 -9.18
CA GLY A 139 -15.71 -15.98 -8.61
C GLY A 139 -15.61 -15.57 -7.14
N SER A 140 -16.75 -15.20 -6.59
CA SER A 140 -16.93 -14.61 -5.28
C SER A 140 -16.43 -15.49 -4.12
N LYS A 141 -16.52 -16.82 -4.26
CA LYS A 141 -16.09 -17.75 -3.22
C LYS A 141 -14.58 -17.71 -2.95
N ASP A 142 -13.75 -17.62 -4.00
CA ASP A 142 -12.31 -17.54 -3.82
C ASP A 142 -11.91 -16.15 -3.32
N ILE A 143 -12.61 -15.10 -3.78
CA ILE A 143 -12.47 -13.74 -3.25
C ILE A 143 -12.72 -13.72 -1.73
N ALA A 144 -13.85 -14.31 -1.29
CA ALA A 144 -14.17 -14.39 0.13
C ALA A 144 -13.11 -15.15 0.93
N ARG A 145 -12.53 -16.23 0.38
CA ARG A 145 -11.45 -17.00 1.02
C ARG A 145 -10.18 -16.17 1.22
N VAL A 146 -9.71 -15.49 0.16
CA VAL A 146 -8.53 -14.61 0.24
C VAL A 146 -8.74 -13.53 1.28
N ALA A 147 -9.87 -12.83 1.22
CA ALA A 147 -10.19 -11.76 2.16
C ALA A 147 -10.34 -12.27 3.60
N THR A 148 -10.91 -13.47 3.79
CA THR A 148 -11.02 -14.11 5.12
C THR A 148 -9.66 -14.42 5.71
N VAL A 149 -8.73 -14.97 4.92
CA VAL A 149 -7.37 -15.31 5.40
C VAL A 149 -6.60 -14.05 5.77
N SER A 150 -6.65 -13.01 4.94
CA SER A 150 -5.94 -11.74 5.19
C SER A 150 -6.53 -11.00 6.39
N ALA A 151 -7.86 -10.85 6.50
CA ALA A 151 -8.50 -10.18 7.62
C ALA A 151 -8.50 -11.00 8.92
N GLY A 152 -8.37 -12.32 8.84
CA GLY A 152 -8.61 -13.25 9.96
C GLY A 152 -10.08 -13.31 10.40
N ASP A 153 -11.03 -12.87 9.56
CA ASP A 153 -12.46 -12.79 9.86
C ASP A 153 -13.32 -13.11 8.63
N ALA A 154 -14.13 -14.17 8.74
CA ALA A 154 -15.01 -14.61 7.66
C ALA A 154 -16.10 -13.58 7.31
N THR A 155 -16.54 -12.78 8.28
CA THR A 155 -17.54 -11.71 8.04
C THR A 155 -16.96 -10.62 7.13
N VAL A 156 -15.72 -10.24 7.36
CA VAL A 156 -14.98 -9.29 6.50
C VAL A 156 -14.79 -9.88 5.10
N GLY A 157 -14.43 -11.18 5.03
CA GLY A 157 -14.29 -11.88 3.76
C GLY A 157 -15.55 -11.83 2.90
N GLN A 158 -16.70 -12.08 3.52
CA GLN A 158 -17.99 -12.04 2.85
C GLN A 158 -18.35 -10.62 2.39
N LEU A 159 -18.13 -9.61 3.24
CA LEU A 159 -18.38 -8.21 2.91
C LEU A 159 -17.57 -7.72 1.70
N ILE A 160 -16.29 -8.10 1.62
CA ILE A 160 -15.44 -7.74 0.48
C ILE A 160 -15.91 -8.44 -0.79
N ALA A 161 -16.26 -9.72 -0.72
CA ALA A 161 -16.78 -10.46 -1.86
C ALA A 161 -18.10 -9.85 -2.39
N GLU A 162 -19.02 -9.49 -1.49
CA GLU A 162 -20.26 -8.79 -1.85
C GLU A 162 -20.00 -7.41 -2.46
N ALA A 163 -19.02 -6.67 -1.92
CA ALA A 163 -18.63 -5.37 -2.48
C ALA A 163 -18.09 -5.53 -3.92
N MET A 164 -17.26 -6.54 -4.15
CA MET A 164 -16.71 -6.82 -5.49
C MET A 164 -17.77 -7.32 -6.49
N GLU A 165 -18.79 -8.03 -6.04
CA GLU A 165 -19.91 -8.43 -6.90
C GLU A 165 -20.81 -7.25 -7.28
N LYS A 166 -20.99 -6.27 -6.37
CA LYS A 166 -21.85 -5.10 -6.60
C LYS A 166 -21.25 -4.09 -7.57
N VAL A 167 -19.93 -4.03 -7.67
CA VAL A 167 -19.24 -3.18 -8.62
C VAL A 167 -18.76 -4.00 -9.82
N THR A 168 -18.63 -3.37 -10.98
CA THR A 168 -18.07 -4.05 -12.18
C THR A 168 -16.60 -4.38 -11.96
N ALA A 169 -16.00 -5.18 -12.87
CA ALA A 169 -14.58 -5.57 -12.78
C ALA A 169 -13.62 -4.38 -12.61
N ASP A 170 -13.99 -3.21 -13.16
CA ASP A 170 -13.25 -1.95 -13.03
C ASP A 170 -13.79 -1.06 -11.90
N GLY A 171 -14.72 -1.58 -11.09
CA GLY A 171 -15.35 -0.85 -10.00
C GLY A 171 -14.40 -0.60 -8.84
N VAL A 172 -14.59 0.53 -8.17
CA VAL A 172 -13.76 0.96 -7.05
C VAL A 172 -14.41 0.61 -5.73
N ILE A 173 -13.61 0.10 -4.81
CA ILE A 173 -14.02 -0.14 -3.42
C ILE A 173 -13.22 0.79 -2.52
N THR A 174 -13.93 1.56 -1.69
CA THR A 174 -13.34 2.44 -0.68
C THR A 174 -13.78 2.02 0.71
N ILE A 175 -13.03 2.45 1.72
CA ILE A 175 -13.30 2.13 3.11
C ILE A 175 -13.46 3.44 3.87
N GLU A 176 -14.58 3.58 4.54
CA GLU A 176 -14.91 4.75 5.34
C GLU A 176 -15.36 4.35 6.75
N GLU A 177 -15.29 5.29 7.68
CA GLU A 177 -15.79 5.08 9.03
C GLU A 177 -17.32 5.18 9.05
N SER A 178 -17.97 4.21 9.69
CA SER A 178 -19.40 4.23 9.94
C SER A 178 -19.71 5.16 11.11
N LYS A 179 -20.85 5.81 11.04
CA LYS A 179 -21.41 6.57 12.19
C LYS A 179 -22.08 5.67 13.23
N THR A 180 -22.21 4.38 12.91
CA THR A 180 -22.82 3.35 13.77
C THR A 180 -21.79 2.28 14.12
N ALA A 181 -22.11 1.41 15.07
CA ALA A 181 -21.24 0.28 15.42
C ALA A 181 -21.25 -0.85 14.37
N GLU A 182 -22.13 -0.79 13.37
CA GLU A 182 -22.26 -1.81 12.34
C GLU A 182 -21.32 -1.57 11.17
N THR A 183 -20.76 -2.65 10.64
CA THR A 183 -19.97 -2.67 9.40
C THR A 183 -20.86 -3.17 8.27
N TYR A 184 -20.95 -2.41 7.18
CA TYR A 184 -21.81 -2.73 6.03
C TYR A 184 -21.24 -2.14 4.74
N THR A 185 -21.73 -2.65 3.59
CA THR A 185 -21.34 -2.18 2.26
C THR A 185 -22.50 -1.40 1.63
N ASP A 186 -22.20 -0.19 1.17
CA ASP A 186 -23.09 0.66 0.39
C ASP A 186 -22.51 0.90 -1.00
N VAL A 187 -23.36 1.16 -2.00
CA VAL A 187 -22.93 1.49 -3.37
C VAL A 187 -23.45 2.87 -3.70
N VAL A 188 -22.55 3.76 -4.03
CA VAL A 188 -22.84 5.16 -4.32
C VAL A 188 -22.34 5.55 -5.71
N GLU A 189 -22.92 6.60 -6.28
CA GLU A 189 -22.39 7.21 -7.50
C GLU A 189 -20.98 7.72 -7.24
N GLY A 190 -20.04 7.36 -8.12
CA GLY A 190 -18.67 7.75 -7.97
C GLY A 190 -17.82 7.25 -9.12
N MET A 191 -16.59 7.72 -9.18
CA MET A 191 -15.61 7.28 -10.16
C MET A 191 -14.18 7.43 -9.65
N GLN A 192 -13.27 6.65 -10.24
CA GLN A 192 -11.84 6.81 -10.06
C GLN A 192 -11.16 7.10 -11.39
N PHE A 193 -10.15 7.97 -11.36
CA PHE A 193 -9.27 8.20 -12.52
C PHE A 193 -7.80 8.25 -12.10
N ASP A 194 -6.93 7.92 -13.04
CA ASP A 194 -5.49 7.73 -12.91
C ASP A 194 -4.71 9.06 -12.92
N ARG A 195 -5.04 9.95 -12.00
CA ARG A 195 -4.29 11.17 -11.70
C ARG A 195 -4.31 11.40 -10.20
N GLY A 196 -3.13 11.50 -9.60
CA GLY A 196 -2.96 11.82 -8.20
C GLY A 196 -2.69 13.32 -7.96
N TYR A 197 -2.38 13.65 -6.71
CA TYR A 197 -2.06 15.03 -6.33
C TYR A 197 -0.81 15.54 -7.06
N ILE A 198 -0.82 16.83 -7.42
CA ILE A 198 0.32 17.47 -8.12
C ILE A 198 1.58 17.50 -7.23
N THR A 199 1.40 17.64 -5.92
CA THR A 199 2.51 17.67 -4.96
C THR A 199 2.15 17.01 -3.63
N PRO A 200 3.10 16.31 -2.99
CA PRO A 200 2.89 15.71 -1.66
C PRO A 200 2.51 16.70 -0.56
N TYR A 201 2.83 17.98 -0.74
CA TYR A 201 2.43 19.02 0.22
C TYR A 201 0.90 19.22 0.33
N MET A 202 0.12 18.60 -0.55
CA MET A 202 -1.35 18.67 -0.54
C MET A 202 -2.02 17.51 0.22
N VAL A 203 -1.26 16.55 0.77
CA VAL A 203 -1.84 15.43 1.52
C VAL A 203 -2.43 15.89 2.86
N THR A 204 -3.54 15.30 3.27
CA THR A 204 -4.17 15.54 4.58
C THR A 204 -3.76 14.50 5.62
N ASP A 205 -3.40 13.30 5.15
CA ASP A 205 -2.84 12.22 5.93
C ASP A 205 -1.41 11.96 5.46
N THR A 206 -0.43 12.35 6.27
CA THR A 206 0.99 12.20 5.94
C THR A 206 1.52 10.79 6.18
N GLU A 207 0.83 9.96 7.00
CA GLU A 207 1.22 8.57 7.23
C GLU A 207 0.88 7.71 6.02
N LYS A 208 -0.31 7.91 5.45
CA LYS A 208 -0.79 7.21 4.24
C LYS A 208 -0.41 7.92 2.94
N MET A 209 0.15 9.12 3.01
CA MET A 209 0.41 9.97 1.84
C MET A 209 -0.83 10.17 0.96
N GLU A 210 -1.96 10.43 1.60
CA GLU A 210 -3.27 10.62 0.96
C GLU A 210 -3.89 11.96 1.33
N ALA A 211 -4.72 12.49 0.44
CA ALA A 211 -5.58 13.62 0.74
C ALA A 211 -7.03 13.18 0.75
N VAL A 212 -7.73 13.41 1.86
CA VAL A 212 -9.15 13.09 2.03
C VAL A 212 -9.93 14.37 2.28
N LEU A 213 -10.87 14.66 1.39
CA LEU A 213 -11.74 15.82 1.44
C LEU A 213 -13.20 15.37 1.60
N ASP A 214 -13.75 15.49 2.81
CA ASP A 214 -15.17 15.25 3.04
C ASP A 214 -15.98 16.47 2.67
N ASP A 215 -17.18 16.28 2.13
CA ASP A 215 -18.08 17.33 1.62
C ASP A 215 -17.36 18.29 0.66
N ALA A 216 -16.66 17.69 -0.32
CA ALA A 216 -15.77 18.40 -1.22
C ALA A 216 -16.52 19.21 -2.29
N TYR A 217 -16.02 20.42 -2.55
CA TYR A 217 -16.34 21.19 -3.74
C TYR A 217 -15.29 20.91 -4.82
N ILE A 218 -15.68 20.85 -6.08
CA ILE A 218 -14.83 20.42 -7.18
C ILE A 218 -14.85 21.47 -8.29
N LEU A 219 -13.73 22.12 -8.51
CA LEU A 219 -13.50 22.97 -9.69
C LEU A 219 -12.99 22.10 -10.83
N ILE A 220 -13.65 22.18 -11.98
CA ILE A 220 -13.34 21.37 -13.17
C ILE A 220 -13.02 22.32 -14.31
N THR A 221 -11.80 22.27 -14.85
CA THR A 221 -11.39 23.10 -15.97
C THR A 221 -10.43 22.39 -16.91
N ASP A 222 -10.49 22.70 -18.17
CA ASP A 222 -9.54 22.25 -19.20
C ASP A 222 -8.33 23.18 -19.34
N LYS A 223 -8.27 24.25 -18.53
CA LYS A 223 -7.19 25.23 -18.58
C LYS A 223 -6.01 24.85 -17.71
N LYS A 224 -4.86 25.35 -18.10
CA LYS A 224 -3.64 25.41 -17.28
C LYS A 224 -3.71 26.65 -16.39
N ILE A 225 -3.45 26.47 -15.09
CA ILE A 225 -3.52 27.54 -14.09
C ILE A 225 -2.10 27.89 -13.64
N SER A 226 -1.62 29.07 -14.04
CA SER A 226 -0.27 29.56 -13.67
C SER A 226 -0.35 30.78 -12.77
N ALA A 227 -1.38 31.62 -12.92
CA ALA A 227 -1.61 32.83 -12.15
C ALA A 227 -2.70 32.61 -11.09
N ILE A 228 -2.43 33.00 -9.85
CA ILE A 228 -3.40 32.84 -8.76
C ILE A 228 -4.59 33.80 -8.89
N GLN A 229 -4.38 34.92 -9.55
CA GLN A 229 -5.40 35.96 -9.78
C GLN A 229 -6.66 35.44 -10.44
N ASP A 230 -6.54 34.43 -11.32
CA ASP A 230 -7.67 33.80 -11.99
C ASP A 230 -8.56 32.98 -11.03
N LEU A 231 -8.03 32.57 -9.89
CA LEU A 231 -8.74 31.80 -8.88
C LEU A 231 -9.20 32.62 -7.68
N LEU A 232 -8.65 33.84 -7.48
CA LEU A 232 -8.90 34.62 -6.25
C LEU A 232 -10.38 34.79 -5.92
N PRO A 233 -11.28 35.18 -6.86
CA PRO A 233 -12.68 35.38 -6.53
C PRO A 233 -13.38 34.12 -6.02
N LEU A 234 -12.99 32.94 -6.54
CA LEU A 234 -13.50 31.65 -6.11
C LEU A 234 -12.90 31.26 -4.75
N LEU A 235 -11.58 31.39 -4.58
CA LEU A 235 -10.88 31.02 -3.36
C LEU A 235 -11.38 31.83 -2.16
N GLU A 236 -11.70 33.12 -2.32
CA GLU A 236 -12.29 33.95 -1.27
C GLU A 236 -13.62 33.36 -0.80
N GLN A 237 -14.48 32.92 -1.71
CA GLN A 237 -15.77 32.29 -1.37
C GLN A 237 -15.58 30.95 -0.63
N ILE A 238 -14.59 30.14 -1.07
CA ILE A 238 -14.24 28.86 -0.45
C ILE A 238 -13.74 29.08 0.98
N VAL A 239 -12.83 30.03 1.19
CA VAL A 239 -12.25 30.38 2.50
C VAL A 239 -13.34 30.91 3.44
N GLN A 240 -14.16 31.88 2.99
CA GLN A 240 -15.26 32.44 3.79
C GLN A 240 -16.27 31.36 4.18
N GLY A 241 -16.54 30.41 3.29
CA GLY A 241 -17.45 29.30 3.54
C GLY A 241 -16.84 28.15 4.36
N GLY A 242 -15.54 28.15 4.67
CA GLY A 242 -14.82 27.06 5.34
C GLY A 242 -14.91 25.74 4.57
N LYS A 243 -14.90 25.80 3.22
CA LYS A 243 -15.13 24.64 2.35
C LYS A 243 -13.81 23.99 1.91
N LYS A 244 -13.86 22.68 1.63
CA LYS A 244 -12.73 21.93 1.07
C LYS A 244 -12.84 21.91 -0.45
N LEU A 245 -11.73 22.12 -1.16
CA LEU A 245 -11.71 22.27 -2.62
C LEU A 245 -10.80 21.23 -3.28
N LEU A 246 -11.35 20.47 -4.24
CA LEU A 246 -10.58 19.77 -5.25
C LEU A 246 -10.50 20.64 -6.50
N ILE A 247 -9.31 20.79 -7.09
CA ILE A 247 -9.11 21.46 -8.37
C ILE A 247 -8.67 20.40 -9.38
N VAL A 248 -9.48 20.19 -10.42
CA VAL A 248 -9.17 19.34 -11.57
C VAL A 248 -8.88 20.26 -12.74
N ALA A 249 -7.63 20.39 -13.14
CA ALA A 249 -7.18 21.30 -14.19
C ALA A 249 -6.22 20.59 -15.16
N GLU A 250 -6.00 21.15 -16.36
CA GLU A 250 -4.98 20.60 -17.26
C GLU A 250 -3.61 20.50 -16.57
N ASP A 251 -3.19 21.58 -15.93
CA ASP A 251 -2.03 21.64 -15.04
C ASP A 251 -2.16 22.83 -14.08
N ILE A 252 -1.46 22.76 -12.95
CA ILE A 252 -1.32 23.91 -12.03
C ILE A 252 0.16 24.06 -11.72
N GLU A 253 0.70 25.24 -11.99
CA GLU A 253 2.13 25.50 -11.85
C GLU A 253 2.43 26.92 -11.38
N GLY A 254 3.72 27.23 -11.21
CA GLY A 254 4.21 28.58 -10.96
C GLY A 254 3.67 29.21 -9.69
N GLU A 255 3.24 30.47 -9.79
CA GLU A 255 2.71 31.27 -8.68
C GLU A 255 1.45 30.67 -8.08
N ALA A 256 0.54 30.17 -8.92
CA ALA A 256 -0.72 29.58 -8.47
C ALA A 256 -0.47 28.36 -7.56
N LEU A 257 0.38 27.42 -7.99
CA LEU A 257 0.71 26.23 -7.19
C LEU A 257 1.37 26.61 -5.85
N SER A 258 2.37 27.50 -5.90
CA SER A 258 3.10 27.94 -4.70
C SER A 258 2.18 28.61 -3.69
N THR A 259 1.26 29.47 -4.16
CA THR A 259 0.30 30.16 -3.29
C THR A 259 -0.70 29.20 -2.66
N LEU A 260 -1.22 28.22 -3.42
CA LEU A 260 -2.11 27.19 -2.89
C LEU A 260 -1.41 26.35 -1.79
N ILE A 261 -0.17 25.94 -2.03
CA ILE A 261 0.63 25.18 -1.05
C ILE A 261 0.84 25.99 0.24
N VAL A 262 1.28 27.23 0.13
CA VAL A 262 1.57 28.09 1.30
C VAL A 262 0.31 28.30 2.15
N ASN A 263 -0.83 28.61 1.52
CA ASN A 263 -2.08 28.83 2.24
C ASN A 263 -2.59 27.56 2.90
N ARG A 264 -2.46 26.41 2.22
CA ARG A 264 -2.79 25.11 2.80
C ARG A 264 -1.91 24.80 4.02
N LEU A 265 -0.59 24.96 3.92
CA LEU A 265 0.34 24.74 5.03
C LEU A 265 0.09 25.66 6.23
N ARG A 266 -0.38 26.88 5.98
CA ARG A 266 -0.83 27.83 7.02
C ARG A 266 -2.19 27.46 7.62
N GLY A 267 -2.90 26.46 7.09
CA GLY A 267 -4.23 26.07 7.54
C GLY A 267 -5.33 27.06 7.16
N THR A 268 -5.10 27.97 6.24
CA THR A 268 -6.10 28.97 5.80
C THR A 268 -7.29 28.28 5.14
N PHE A 269 -7.06 27.27 4.32
CA PHE A 269 -8.07 26.41 3.73
C PHE A 269 -7.48 25.07 3.28
N THR A 270 -8.35 24.08 3.07
CA THR A 270 -7.95 22.75 2.58
C THR A 270 -8.24 22.65 1.09
N CYS A 271 -7.19 22.51 0.29
CA CYS A 271 -7.31 22.26 -1.14
C CYS A 271 -6.37 21.16 -1.61
N VAL A 272 -6.79 20.47 -2.66
CA VAL A 272 -5.98 19.51 -3.39
C VAL A 272 -6.09 19.80 -4.86
N ALA A 273 -4.99 19.74 -5.58
CA ALA A 273 -4.95 19.95 -7.02
C ALA A 273 -4.48 18.68 -7.72
N VAL A 274 -5.18 18.31 -8.77
CA VAL A 274 -4.89 17.13 -9.61
C VAL A 274 -4.95 17.51 -11.07
N LYS A 275 -4.17 16.80 -11.89
CA LYS A 275 -4.24 16.97 -13.34
C LYS A 275 -5.50 16.31 -13.90
N ALA A 276 -6.10 16.94 -14.90
CA ALA A 276 -7.24 16.38 -15.62
C ALA A 276 -6.87 15.06 -16.29
N PRO A 277 -7.73 14.03 -16.22
CA PRO A 277 -7.49 12.76 -16.86
C PRO A 277 -7.59 12.85 -18.38
N GLY A 278 -6.81 12.02 -19.09
CA GLY A 278 -6.80 11.97 -20.56
C GLY A 278 -6.03 13.11 -21.21
N PHE A 279 -6.09 13.15 -22.56
CA PHE A 279 -5.43 14.16 -23.41
C PHE A 279 -6.37 14.53 -24.56
N GLY A 280 -6.24 15.78 -25.07
CA GLY A 280 -7.03 16.27 -26.19
C GLY A 280 -8.54 16.16 -25.96
N ASP A 281 -9.28 15.70 -26.98
CA ASP A 281 -10.74 15.59 -26.91
C ASP A 281 -11.20 14.59 -25.83
N ARG A 282 -10.42 13.55 -25.55
CA ARG A 282 -10.72 12.62 -24.45
C ARG A 282 -10.70 13.29 -23.09
N ARG A 283 -9.79 14.24 -22.87
CA ARG A 283 -9.77 15.03 -21.65
C ARG A 283 -11.08 15.82 -21.47
N LYS A 284 -11.56 16.47 -22.52
CA LYS A 284 -12.82 17.21 -22.50
C LYS A 284 -14.01 16.31 -22.12
N GLU A 285 -14.06 15.13 -22.74
CA GLU A 285 -15.10 14.14 -22.48
C GLU A 285 -15.06 13.61 -21.03
N MET A 286 -13.86 13.35 -20.49
CA MET A 286 -13.70 12.90 -19.11
C MET A 286 -14.01 14.03 -18.10
N LEU A 287 -13.65 15.28 -18.37
CA LEU A 287 -14.03 16.42 -17.56
C LEU A 287 -15.55 16.60 -17.54
N GLN A 288 -16.22 16.39 -18.67
CA GLN A 288 -17.68 16.42 -18.77
C GLN A 288 -18.33 15.28 -17.95
N ASP A 289 -17.75 14.09 -17.98
CA ASP A 289 -18.21 12.95 -17.16
C ASP A 289 -18.09 13.27 -15.66
N ILE A 290 -16.98 13.87 -15.22
CA ILE A 290 -16.80 14.32 -13.84
C ILE A 290 -17.81 15.42 -13.48
N ALA A 291 -18.07 16.36 -14.38
CA ALA A 291 -19.02 17.44 -14.16
C ALA A 291 -20.45 16.89 -13.97
N ILE A 292 -20.88 15.98 -14.84
CA ILE A 292 -22.19 15.34 -14.75
C ILE A 292 -22.31 14.53 -13.46
N LEU A 293 -21.29 13.75 -13.10
CA LEU A 293 -21.27 12.96 -11.87
C LEU A 293 -21.41 13.82 -10.61
N THR A 294 -20.79 14.98 -10.61
CA THR A 294 -20.69 15.85 -9.42
C THR A 294 -21.69 17.01 -9.41
N GLY A 295 -22.44 17.18 -10.49
CA GLY A 295 -23.38 18.30 -10.67
C GLY A 295 -22.70 19.64 -10.89
N GLY A 296 -21.43 19.63 -11.36
CA GLY A 296 -20.67 20.84 -11.67
C GLY A 296 -20.72 21.24 -13.14
N THR A 297 -19.99 22.29 -13.46
CA THR A 297 -19.82 22.81 -14.81
C THR A 297 -18.34 22.81 -15.18
N VAL A 298 -18.00 22.37 -16.38
CA VAL A 298 -16.63 22.49 -16.89
C VAL A 298 -16.38 23.95 -17.26
N VAL A 299 -15.42 24.56 -16.58
CA VAL A 299 -14.97 25.95 -16.87
C VAL A 299 -13.99 25.89 -18.02
N SER A 300 -14.46 26.21 -19.24
CA SER A 300 -13.71 26.19 -20.48
C SER A 300 -14.07 27.37 -21.37
N GLU A 301 -13.07 27.94 -22.04
CA GLU A 301 -13.30 29.04 -22.99
C GLU A 301 -14.16 28.60 -24.18
N GLU A 302 -14.01 27.36 -24.62
CA GLU A 302 -14.84 26.81 -25.70
C GLU A 302 -16.32 26.77 -25.32
N LEU A 303 -16.63 26.63 -24.01
CA LEU A 303 -17.99 26.67 -23.49
C LEU A 303 -18.44 28.08 -23.08
N GLY A 304 -17.58 29.08 -23.27
CA GLY A 304 -17.87 30.47 -22.95
C GLY A 304 -17.67 30.86 -21.49
N TYR A 305 -16.92 30.06 -20.71
CA TYR A 305 -16.63 30.34 -19.31
C TYR A 305 -15.17 30.72 -19.09
N GLU A 306 -14.94 31.83 -18.43
CA GLU A 306 -13.60 32.24 -17.99
C GLU A 306 -13.37 31.83 -16.53
N LEU A 307 -12.13 31.42 -16.20
CA LEU A 307 -11.78 30.93 -14.87
C LEU A 307 -11.98 32.00 -13.78
N LYS A 308 -11.73 33.26 -14.09
CA LYS A 308 -11.93 34.41 -13.20
C LYS A 308 -13.41 34.68 -12.85
N GLU A 309 -14.34 34.15 -13.65
CA GLU A 309 -15.78 34.25 -13.45
C GLU A 309 -16.38 33.04 -12.71
N ALA A 310 -15.52 32.05 -12.41
CA ALA A 310 -15.92 30.85 -11.69
C ALA A 310 -16.44 31.21 -10.29
N ASN A 311 -17.54 30.61 -9.92
CA ASN A 311 -18.20 30.84 -8.63
C ASN A 311 -18.73 29.52 -8.04
N MET A 312 -19.21 29.55 -6.80
CA MET A 312 -19.65 28.38 -6.06
C MET A 312 -20.75 27.56 -6.77
N SER A 313 -21.61 28.17 -7.58
CA SER A 313 -22.68 27.46 -8.29
C SER A 313 -22.20 26.63 -9.48
N MET A 314 -20.98 26.88 -9.96
CA MET A 314 -20.37 26.12 -11.04
C MET A 314 -19.58 24.92 -10.54
N LEU A 315 -19.32 24.85 -9.22
CA LEU A 315 -18.55 23.76 -8.63
C LEU A 315 -19.36 22.48 -8.52
N GLY A 316 -18.74 21.37 -8.90
CA GLY A 316 -19.23 20.05 -8.57
C GLY A 316 -19.16 19.78 -7.07
N ARG A 317 -19.91 18.79 -6.59
CA ARG A 317 -19.89 18.36 -5.19
C ARG A 317 -19.82 16.85 -5.07
N ALA A 318 -19.15 16.39 -4.02
CA ALA A 318 -19.10 14.97 -3.66
C ALA A 318 -19.10 14.79 -2.14
N GLY A 319 -19.60 13.67 -1.68
CA GLY A 319 -19.58 13.31 -0.26
C GLY A 319 -18.14 13.19 0.26
N GLN A 320 -17.27 12.55 -0.53
CA GLN A 320 -15.86 12.46 -0.23
C GLN A 320 -15.02 12.44 -1.52
N VAL A 321 -13.83 13.03 -1.46
CA VAL A 321 -12.79 12.85 -2.48
C VAL A 321 -11.53 12.34 -1.82
N LYS A 322 -10.99 11.23 -2.33
CA LYS A 322 -9.73 10.65 -1.89
C LYS A 322 -8.70 10.75 -3.01
N VAL A 323 -7.55 11.35 -2.72
CA VAL A 323 -6.47 11.54 -3.68
C VAL A 323 -5.19 10.90 -3.15
N THR A 324 -4.65 9.97 -3.91
CA THR A 324 -3.35 9.34 -3.67
C THR A 324 -2.29 9.94 -4.59
N LYS A 325 -1.09 9.39 -4.60
CA LYS A 325 -0.05 9.77 -5.55
C LYS A 325 -0.42 9.48 -7.00
N GLU A 326 -1.25 8.47 -7.24
CA GLU A 326 -1.55 7.94 -8.58
C GLU A 326 -3.01 8.13 -8.99
N TYR A 327 -3.94 8.13 -8.05
CA TYR A 327 -5.38 8.09 -8.30
C TYR A 327 -6.15 9.17 -7.57
N THR A 328 -7.23 9.60 -8.19
CA THR A 328 -8.29 10.41 -7.56
C THR A 328 -9.59 9.63 -7.61
N THR A 329 -10.20 9.41 -6.45
CA THR A 329 -11.49 8.74 -6.28
C THR A 329 -12.53 9.74 -5.78
N ILE A 330 -13.61 9.89 -6.52
CA ILE A 330 -14.79 10.69 -6.15
C ILE A 330 -15.86 9.73 -5.67
N VAL A 331 -16.34 9.92 -4.45
CA VAL A 331 -17.33 9.07 -3.78
C VAL A 331 -18.58 9.90 -3.45
N GLY A 332 -19.75 9.39 -3.79
CA GLY A 332 -21.00 10.09 -3.54
C GLY A 332 -21.09 11.40 -4.33
N GLY A 333 -20.89 11.33 -5.65
CA GLY A 333 -21.11 12.47 -6.53
C GLY A 333 -22.56 12.96 -6.42
N MET A 334 -22.75 14.28 -6.32
CA MET A 334 -24.07 14.90 -6.11
C MET A 334 -24.71 15.40 -7.41
N GLY A 335 -24.35 14.78 -8.55
CA GLY A 335 -24.98 15.04 -9.84
C GLY A 335 -26.40 14.49 -9.94
N ASP A 336 -27.14 14.95 -10.96
CA ASP A 336 -28.46 14.44 -11.23
C ASP A 336 -28.41 13.02 -11.79
N LYS A 337 -29.07 12.08 -11.14
CA LYS A 337 -29.10 10.66 -11.52
C LYS A 337 -29.57 10.42 -12.95
N LYS A 338 -30.53 11.24 -13.41
CA LYS A 338 -31.02 11.15 -14.79
C LYS A 338 -29.94 11.59 -15.78
N ALA A 339 -29.26 12.69 -15.51
CA ALA A 339 -28.15 13.16 -16.36
C ALA A 339 -27.01 12.13 -16.43
N ILE A 340 -26.69 11.46 -15.31
CA ILE A 340 -25.71 10.36 -15.29
C ILE A 340 -26.18 9.18 -16.14
N SER A 341 -27.44 8.76 -15.99
CA SER A 341 -28.02 7.67 -16.79
C SER A 341 -28.06 7.99 -18.30
N ASP A 342 -28.44 9.22 -18.65
CA ASP A 342 -28.47 9.68 -20.05
C ASP A 342 -27.05 9.69 -20.64
N ARG A 343 -26.03 10.09 -19.86
CA ARG A 343 -24.63 10.05 -20.26
C ARG A 343 -24.11 8.64 -20.47
N VAL A 344 -24.45 7.71 -19.58
CA VAL A 344 -24.15 6.28 -19.73
C VAL A 344 -24.77 5.71 -21.02
N ALA A 345 -26.03 6.05 -21.31
CA ALA A 345 -26.70 5.63 -22.54
C ALA A 345 -26.02 6.21 -23.79
N GLN A 346 -25.59 7.48 -23.74
CA GLN A 346 -24.83 8.11 -24.84
C GLN A 346 -23.50 7.38 -25.11
N ILE A 347 -22.73 7.05 -24.08
CA ILE A 347 -21.46 6.33 -24.24
C ILE A 347 -21.70 4.94 -24.80
N ARG A 348 -22.74 4.21 -24.36
CA ARG A 348 -23.13 2.91 -24.93
C ARG A 348 -23.44 3.00 -26.41
N ALA A 349 -24.20 4.00 -26.82
CA ALA A 349 -24.50 4.22 -28.25
C ALA A 349 -23.23 4.52 -29.05
N GLN A 350 -22.26 5.27 -28.50
CA GLN A 350 -20.98 5.52 -29.15
C GLN A 350 -20.16 4.22 -29.32
N ILE A 351 -20.17 3.30 -28.36
CA ILE A 351 -19.50 1.99 -28.43
C ILE A 351 -20.04 1.16 -29.60
N GLU A 352 -21.36 1.20 -29.81
CA GLU A 352 -22.01 0.43 -30.87
C GLU A 352 -21.68 0.93 -32.30
N VAL A 353 -21.46 2.24 -32.45
CA VAL A 353 -21.22 2.83 -33.77
C VAL A 353 -19.74 3.01 -34.11
N THR A 354 -18.84 2.95 -33.12
CA THR A 354 -17.41 3.11 -33.38
C THR A 354 -16.82 1.94 -34.15
N THR A 355 -16.02 2.23 -35.17
CA THR A 355 -15.33 1.24 -36.01
C THR A 355 -13.88 0.96 -35.54
N SER A 356 -13.33 1.83 -34.70
CA SER A 356 -11.98 1.71 -34.15
C SER A 356 -12.00 0.84 -32.88
N ASP A 357 -11.26 -0.26 -32.87
CA ASP A 357 -11.15 -1.12 -31.67
C ASP A 357 -10.52 -0.40 -30.50
N PHE A 358 -9.53 0.47 -30.76
CA PHE A 358 -8.92 1.29 -29.74
C PHE A 358 -9.89 2.31 -29.11
N ASP A 359 -10.72 2.98 -29.92
CA ASP A 359 -11.72 3.91 -29.41
C ASP A 359 -12.83 3.18 -28.68
N ARG A 360 -13.20 1.99 -29.16
CA ARG A 360 -14.17 1.11 -28.47
C ARG A 360 -13.67 0.72 -27.09
N GLU A 361 -12.42 0.30 -26.96
CA GLU A 361 -11.80 -0.02 -25.66
C GLU A 361 -11.83 1.19 -24.71
N LYS A 362 -11.47 2.39 -25.18
CA LYS A 362 -11.48 3.61 -24.37
C LYS A 362 -12.87 4.10 -23.98
N LEU A 363 -13.86 3.89 -24.82
CA LEU A 363 -15.27 4.15 -24.49
C LEU A 363 -15.79 3.15 -23.44
N GLN A 364 -15.40 1.87 -23.55
CA GLN A 364 -15.73 0.85 -22.56
C GLN A 364 -15.11 1.18 -21.20
N GLU A 365 -13.85 1.60 -21.15
CA GLU A 365 -13.19 2.07 -19.93
C GLU A 365 -13.94 3.26 -19.29
N ARG A 366 -14.34 4.26 -20.07
CA ARG A 366 -15.14 5.38 -19.57
C ARG A 366 -16.51 4.95 -19.05
N LEU A 367 -17.17 4.05 -19.79
CA LEU A 367 -18.45 3.49 -19.39
C LEU A 367 -18.34 2.78 -18.03
N ALA A 368 -17.32 1.94 -17.86
CA ALA A 368 -17.08 1.21 -16.62
C ALA A 368 -16.85 2.16 -15.44
N LYS A 369 -16.04 3.22 -15.63
CA LYS A 369 -15.77 4.23 -14.60
C LYS A 369 -17.02 5.01 -14.19
N LEU A 370 -17.91 5.33 -15.11
CA LEU A 370 -19.12 6.15 -14.82
C LEU A 370 -20.29 5.29 -14.33
N ALA A 371 -20.48 4.09 -14.90
CA ALA A 371 -21.61 3.21 -14.60
C ALA A 371 -21.36 2.25 -13.45
N GLY A 372 -20.10 1.98 -13.10
CA GLY A 372 -19.71 1.00 -12.08
C GLY A 372 -19.99 1.47 -10.66
N GLY A 373 -20.07 2.76 -10.42
CA GLY A 373 -20.20 3.33 -9.09
C GLY A 373 -18.95 3.07 -8.21
N VAL A 374 -19.08 3.37 -6.94
CA VAL A 374 -18.09 3.06 -5.90
C VAL A 374 -18.76 2.28 -4.78
N ALA A 375 -18.25 1.09 -4.48
CA ALA A 375 -18.66 0.38 -3.28
C ALA A 375 -17.90 0.97 -2.07
N VAL A 376 -18.65 1.35 -1.05
CA VAL A 376 -18.12 1.93 0.18
C VAL A 376 -18.33 0.94 1.31
N ILE A 377 -17.25 0.40 1.85
CA ILE A 377 -17.31 -0.42 3.06
C ILE A 377 -17.27 0.54 4.26
N LYS A 378 -18.40 0.68 4.92
CA LYS A 378 -18.55 1.49 6.14
C LYS A 378 -18.15 0.63 7.33
N VAL A 379 -17.04 0.98 8.00
CA VAL A 379 -16.49 0.23 9.13
C VAL A 379 -17.03 0.79 10.43
N GLY A 380 -17.73 -0.03 11.20
CA GLY A 380 -18.26 0.31 12.50
C GLY A 380 -17.63 -0.49 13.63
N ALA A 381 -17.44 0.16 14.78
CA ALA A 381 -16.95 -0.46 16.00
C ALA A 381 -17.46 0.29 17.24
N ALA A 382 -17.35 -0.35 18.42
CA ALA A 382 -17.76 0.27 19.68
C ALA A 382 -16.75 1.32 20.19
N THR A 383 -15.48 1.19 19.81
CA THR A 383 -14.39 2.09 20.24
C THR A 383 -13.54 2.54 19.05
N GLU A 384 -12.89 3.69 19.17
CA GLU A 384 -11.99 4.22 18.15
C GLU A 384 -10.80 3.28 17.88
N VAL A 385 -10.28 2.63 18.92
CA VAL A 385 -9.16 1.67 18.80
C VAL A 385 -9.58 0.46 17.97
N GLU A 386 -10.74 -0.12 18.25
CA GLU A 386 -11.30 -1.24 17.48
C GLU A 386 -11.63 -0.82 16.04
N MET A 387 -12.14 0.38 15.84
CA MET A 387 -12.44 0.92 14.51
C MET A 387 -11.19 1.00 13.64
N LYS A 388 -10.10 1.53 14.20
CA LYS A 388 -8.81 1.64 13.49
C LYS A 388 -8.24 0.27 13.12
N ASP A 389 -8.27 -0.70 14.05
CA ASP A 389 -7.82 -2.07 13.78
C ASP A 389 -8.65 -2.73 12.69
N LYS A 390 -9.98 -2.69 12.78
CA LYS A 390 -10.87 -3.23 11.74
C LYS A 390 -10.64 -2.59 10.38
N LYS A 391 -10.45 -1.27 10.34
CA LYS A 391 -10.20 -0.54 9.09
C LYS A 391 -8.92 -1.01 8.41
N LEU A 392 -7.82 -1.14 9.16
CA LEU A 392 -6.54 -1.65 8.64
C LEU A 392 -6.69 -3.07 8.09
N ARG A 393 -7.33 -3.98 8.83
CA ARG A 393 -7.57 -5.36 8.38
C ARG A 393 -8.42 -5.45 7.11
N ILE A 394 -9.44 -4.60 6.98
CA ILE A 394 -10.27 -4.55 5.78
C ILE A 394 -9.46 -3.97 4.60
N GLU A 395 -8.60 -2.97 4.83
CA GLU A 395 -7.70 -2.41 3.80
C GLU A 395 -6.74 -3.49 3.28
N ASP A 396 -6.09 -4.24 4.17
CA ASP A 396 -5.19 -5.34 3.80
C ASP A 396 -5.94 -6.44 3.02
N ALA A 397 -7.09 -6.87 3.51
CA ALA A 397 -7.90 -7.88 2.86
C ALA A 397 -8.40 -7.47 1.47
N LEU A 398 -8.77 -6.19 1.29
CA LEU A 398 -9.15 -5.65 -0.01
C LEU A 398 -7.96 -5.65 -0.98
N ASN A 399 -6.78 -5.24 -0.51
CA ASN A 399 -5.56 -5.21 -1.32
C ASN A 399 -5.10 -6.63 -1.67
N ALA A 400 -5.11 -7.56 -0.71
CA ALA A 400 -4.84 -8.97 -0.94
C ALA A 400 -5.78 -9.58 -2.00
N THR A 401 -7.05 -9.21 -1.96
CA THR A 401 -8.04 -9.67 -2.93
C THR A 401 -7.76 -9.13 -4.33
N LYS A 402 -7.40 -7.85 -4.46
CA LYS A 402 -6.98 -7.27 -5.75
C LYS A 402 -5.73 -7.98 -6.28
N ALA A 403 -4.72 -8.19 -5.44
CA ALA A 403 -3.50 -8.91 -5.79
C ALA A 403 -3.80 -10.36 -6.25
N ALA A 404 -4.77 -11.03 -5.64
CA ALA A 404 -5.21 -12.37 -6.03
C ALA A 404 -5.92 -12.37 -7.40
N VAL A 405 -6.74 -11.37 -7.68
CA VAL A 405 -7.39 -11.23 -9.00
C VAL A 405 -6.35 -10.99 -10.10
N GLU A 406 -5.28 -10.24 -9.80
CA GLU A 406 -4.22 -9.92 -10.77
C GLU A 406 -3.34 -11.14 -11.11
N GLU A 407 -2.79 -11.84 -10.12
CA GLU A 407 -1.79 -12.90 -10.32
C GLU A 407 -2.24 -14.30 -9.86
N GLY A 408 -3.47 -14.44 -9.39
CA GLY A 408 -3.98 -15.71 -8.88
C GLY A 408 -3.62 -15.96 -7.41
N ILE A 409 -3.90 -17.19 -6.97
CA ILE A 409 -3.73 -17.66 -5.59
C ILE A 409 -2.83 -18.90 -5.52
N VAL A 410 -2.12 -19.04 -4.42
CA VAL A 410 -1.31 -20.21 -4.07
C VAL A 410 -1.75 -20.74 -2.70
N ALA A 411 -1.24 -21.92 -2.32
CA ALA A 411 -1.47 -22.47 -0.98
C ALA A 411 -0.91 -21.54 0.09
N GLY A 412 -1.76 -21.10 1.01
CA GLY A 412 -1.42 -20.16 2.08
C GLY A 412 -0.76 -20.80 3.30
N GLY A 413 -0.71 -20.02 4.39
CA GLY A 413 -0.16 -20.50 5.66
C GLY A 413 1.34 -20.82 5.61
N GLY A 414 2.10 -20.18 4.73
CA GLY A 414 3.52 -20.47 4.52
C GLY A 414 3.80 -21.74 3.71
N THR A 415 2.77 -22.37 3.13
CA THR A 415 2.91 -23.60 2.33
C THR A 415 3.56 -23.36 0.98
N ALA A 416 3.21 -22.26 0.27
CA ALA A 416 3.78 -21.97 -1.04
C ALA A 416 5.31 -21.82 -1.02
N PRO A 417 5.96 -21.13 -0.06
CA PRO A 417 7.41 -21.15 0.08
C PRO A 417 8.00 -22.55 0.25
N ILE A 418 7.38 -23.45 1.02
CA ILE A 418 7.83 -24.82 1.17
C ILE A 418 7.72 -25.59 -0.15
N ASN A 419 6.64 -25.41 -0.90
CA ASN A 419 6.42 -26.03 -2.20
C ASN A 419 7.43 -25.59 -3.27
N ALA A 420 8.08 -24.43 -3.10
CA ALA A 420 9.13 -23.95 -3.99
C ALA A 420 10.53 -24.52 -3.67
N ILE A 421 10.71 -25.16 -2.51
CA ILE A 421 12.01 -25.72 -2.09
C ILE A 421 12.58 -26.71 -3.12
N PRO A 422 11.83 -27.65 -3.72
CA PRO A 422 12.38 -28.56 -4.72
C PRO A 422 12.97 -27.84 -5.96
N ALA A 423 12.35 -26.75 -6.40
CA ALA A 423 12.87 -25.94 -7.51
C ALA A 423 14.20 -25.24 -7.13
N VAL A 424 14.30 -24.75 -5.91
CA VAL A 424 15.53 -24.15 -5.38
C VAL A 424 16.61 -25.21 -5.16
N ASP A 425 16.27 -26.40 -4.70
CA ASP A 425 17.22 -27.53 -4.55
C ASP A 425 17.79 -27.95 -5.92
N ALA A 426 17.00 -27.91 -6.99
CA ALA A 426 17.48 -28.15 -8.35
C ALA A 426 18.51 -27.10 -8.79
N VAL A 427 18.32 -25.84 -8.44
CA VAL A 427 19.32 -24.76 -8.66
C VAL A 427 20.56 -25.00 -7.81
N CYS A 428 20.41 -25.36 -6.54
CA CYS A 428 21.54 -25.67 -5.65
C CYS A 428 22.43 -26.81 -6.22
N ALA A 429 21.85 -27.79 -6.90
CA ALA A 429 22.55 -28.90 -7.51
C ALA A 429 23.42 -28.48 -8.73
N GLN A 430 23.02 -27.39 -9.41
CA GLN A 430 23.72 -26.88 -10.61
C GLN A 430 24.80 -25.85 -10.27
N LEU A 431 24.81 -25.32 -9.05
CA LEU A 431 25.78 -24.30 -8.62
C LEU A 431 26.94 -24.91 -7.83
N GLU A 432 28.06 -24.19 -7.78
CA GLU A 432 29.26 -24.57 -7.04
C GLU A 432 29.72 -23.42 -6.11
N GLY A 433 30.61 -23.73 -5.15
CA GLY A 433 31.23 -22.74 -4.26
C GLY A 433 30.22 -21.85 -3.53
N ASP A 434 30.52 -20.56 -3.46
CA ASP A 434 29.71 -19.60 -2.69
C ASP A 434 28.37 -19.22 -3.38
N GLU A 435 28.24 -19.41 -4.70
CA GLU A 435 26.95 -19.30 -5.35
C GLU A 435 25.97 -20.41 -4.87
N ARG A 436 26.47 -21.64 -4.71
CA ARG A 436 25.66 -22.71 -4.09
C ARG A 436 25.30 -22.38 -2.65
N THR A 437 26.22 -21.77 -1.90
CA THR A 437 25.93 -21.29 -0.53
C THR A 437 24.81 -20.27 -0.54
N GLY A 438 24.82 -19.29 -1.45
CA GLY A 438 23.76 -18.31 -1.62
C GLY A 438 22.40 -18.94 -1.91
N ALA A 439 22.34 -19.93 -2.79
CA ALA A 439 21.10 -20.66 -3.08
C ALA A 439 20.59 -21.46 -1.86
N LYS A 440 21.48 -22.07 -1.07
CA LYS A 440 21.13 -22.76 0.18
C LYS A 440 20.58 -21.83 1.25
N ILE A 441 21.06 -20.58 1.33
CA ILE A 441 20.53 -19.56 2.21
C ILE A 441 19.04 -19.29 1.88
N VAL A 442 18.72 -19.09 0.60
CA VAL A 442 17.32 -18.90 0.17
C VAL A 442 16.49 -20.14 0.48
N ARG A 443 16.99 -21.33 0.13
CA ARG A 443 16.32 -22.60 0.45
C ARG A 443 15.93 -22.70 1.92
N LYS A 444 16.84 -22.30 2.81
CA LYS A 444 16.60 -22.31 4.26
C LYS A 444 15.62 -21.25 4.70
N ALA A 445 15.71 -20.05 4.13
CA ALA A 445 14.82 -18.94 4.45
C ALA A 445 13.37 -19.19 4.04
N LEU A 446 13.11 -19.98 2.99
CA LEU A 446 11.74 -20.36 2.57
C LEU A 446 10.97 -21.14 3.65
N GLU A 447 11.66 -21.73 4.63
CA GLU A 447 11.03 -22.38 5.77
C GLU A 447 10.52 -21.39 6.84
N ALA A 448 11.06 -20.15 6.85
CA ALA A 448 10.87 -19.23 7.96
C ALA A 448 9.40 -18.79 8.17
N PRO A 449 8.58 -18.50 7.15
CA PRO A 449 7.20 -18.10 7.37
C PRO A 449 6.40 -19.20 8.08
N LEU A 450 6.45 -20.45 7.61
CA LEU A 450 5.73 -21.56 8.24
C LEU A 450 6.27 -21.89 9.64
N ARG A 451 7.60 -21.81 9.84
CA ARG A 451 8.21 -21.96 11.17
C ARG A 451 7.67 -20.94 12.15
N GLN A 452 7.55 -19.67 11.71
CA GLN A 452 7.04 -18.61 12.56
C GLN A 452 5.55 -18.79 12.89
N ILE A 453 4.73 -19.18 11.90
CA ILE A 453 3.31 -19.50 12.11
C ILE A 453 3.17 -20.62 13.14
N ALA A 454 3.95 -21.69 13.00
CA ALA A 454 3.96 -22.81 13.94
C ALA A 454 4.41 -22.36 15.35
N ALA A 455 5.49 -21.57 15.45
CA ALA A 455 5.99 -21.04 16.71
C ALA A 455 4.96 -20.15 17.42
N ASN A 456 4.25 -19.29 16.69
CA ASN A 456 3.18 -18.47 17.23
C ASN A 456 1.98 -19.31 17.71
N ALA A 457 1.81 -20.51 17.15
CA ALA A 457 0.82 -21.49 17.59
C ALA A 457 1.32 -22.39 18.75
N GLY A 458 2.58 -22.22 19.20
CA GLY A 458 3.18 -23.06 20.24
C GLY A 458 3.64 -24.44 19.74
N LEU A 459 3.85 -24.61 18.43
CA LEU A 459 4.18 -25.88 17.78
C LEU A 459 5.61 -25.87 17.21
N GLU A 460 6.17 -27.09 17.01
CA GLU A 460 7.50 -27.26 16.44
C GLU A 460 7.46 -27.27 14.90
N GLY A 461 7.90 -26.17 14.28
CA GLY A 461 7.84 -25.98 12.83
C GLY A 461 8.67 -26.98 12.03
N SER A 462 9.79 -27.50 12.58
CA SER A 462 10.64 -28.47 11.89
C SER A 462 9.90 -29.77 11.56
N VAL A 463 9.09 -30.25 12.50
CA VAL A 463 8.28 -31.48 12.32
C VAL A 463 7.21 -31.27 11.25
N ILE A 464 6.58 -30.08 11.28
CA ILE A 464 5.54 -29.72 10.32
C ILE A 464 6.10 -29.65 8.90
N ILE A 465 7.23 -28.97 8.73
CA ILE A 465 7.92 -28.82 7.43
C ILE A 465 8.36 -30.17 6.87
N ASP A 466 8.97 -31.01 7.72
CA ASP A 466 9.41 -32.36 7.30
C ASP A 466 8.24 -33.19 6.79
N LYS A 467 7.09 -33.14 7.48
CA LYS A 467 5.90 -33.86 7.07
C LYS A 467 5.31 -33.34 5.76
N ILE A 468 5.34 -32.03 5.53
CA ILE A 468 4.88 -31.42 4.28
C ILE A 468 5.79 -31.85 3.12
N LEU A 469 7.11 -31.70 3.27
CA LEU A 469 8.09 -32.07 2.25
C LEU A 469 8.03 -33.58 1.94
N SER A 470 7.92 -34.42 2.96
CA SER A 470 7.84 -35.88 2.80
C SER A 470 6.56 -36.34 2.11
N SER A 471 5.48 -35.52 2.12
CA SER A 471 4.25 -35.85 1.42
C SER A 471 4.38 -35.86 -0.09
N GLY A 472 5.31 -35.07 -0.64
CA GLY A 472 5.53 -34.88 -2.09
C GLY A 472 4.32 -34.29 -2.84
N LYS A 473 3.30 -33.81 -2.12
CA LYS A 473 2.08 -33.26 -2.72
C LYS A 473 2.14 -31.74 -2.75
N VAL A 474 1.85 -31.15 -3.91
CA VAL A 474 1.62 -29.71 -4.05
C VAL A 474 0.36 -29.33 -3.28
N ASN A 475 0.36 -28.14 -2.67
CA ASN A 475 -0.72 -27.60 -1.84
C ASN A 475 -1.00 -28.31 -0.50
N TYR A 476 -0.33 -29.43 -0.22
CA TYR A 476 -0.43 -30.07 1.08
C TYR A 476 0.33 -29.26 2.12
N GLY A 477 -0.37 -28.78 3.13
CA GLY A 477 0.16 -27.88 4.16
C GLY A 477 -0.41 -28.19 5.54
N PHE A 478 -0.27 -27.21 6.44
CA PHE A 478 -0.69 -27.30 7.83
C PHE A 478 -1.57 -26.12 8.21
N ASP A 479 -2.80 -26.39 8.60
CA ASP A 479 -3.70 -25.42 9.22
C ASP A 479 -3.31 -25.25 10.70
N ALA A 480 -2.65 -24.14 11.01
CA ALA A 480 -2.18 -23.84 12.36
C ALA A 480 -3.32 -23.46 13.33
N GLN A 481 -4.49 -23.07 12.83
CA GLN A 481 -5.65 -22.76 13.65
C GLN A 481 -6.28 -24.03 14.23
N ASN A 482 -6.52 -25.02 13.35
CA ASN A 482 -7.19 -26.27 13.70
C ASN A 482 -6.20 -27.42 13.96
N GLU A 483 -4.89 -27.20 13.75
CA GLU A 483 -3.80 -28.16 13.95
C GLU A 483 -3.95 -29.43 13.08
N VAL A 484 -4.43 -29.27 11.85
CA VAL A 484 -4.65 -30.36 10.91
C VAL A 484 -3.83 -30.20 9.62
N TYR A 485 -3.48 -31.33 9.01
CA TYR A 485 -2.81 -31.35 7.70
C TYR A 485 -3.84 -31.61 6.60
N GLY A 486 -3.67 -30.95 5.46
CA GLY A 486 -4.59 -31.12 4.34
C GLY A 486 -4.17 -30.31 3.11
N ASP A 487 -5.00 -30.35 2.08
CA ASP A 487 -4.87 -29.45 0.95
C ASP A 487 -5.32 -28.05 1.35
N MET A 488 -4.41 -27.07 1.26
CA MET A 488 -4.67 -25.71 1.71
C MET A 488 -5.65 -24.97 0.80
N LEU A 489 -5.64 -25.26 -0.51
CA LEU A 489 -6.59 -24.66 -1.43
C LEU A 489 -8.01 -25.17 -1.17
N GLU A 490 -8.17 -26.48 -0.93
CA GLU A 490 -9.48 -27.05 -0.56
C GLU A 490 -9.97 -26.52 0.80
N ALA A 491 -9.07 -26.39 1.76
CA ALA A 491 -9.37 -25.82 3.08
C ALA A 491 -9.70 -24.32 3.03
N GLY A 492 -9.43 -23.63 1.91
CA GLY A 492 -9.64 -22.21 1.75
C GLY A 492 -8.54 -21.35 2.40
N ILE A 493 -7.40 -21.96 2.75
CA ILE A 493 -6.22 -21.26 3.28
C ILE A 493 -5.32 -20.91 2.09
N VAL A 494 -5.47 -19.69 1.59
CA VAL A 494 -4.87 -19.23 0.34
C VAL A 494 -4.16 -17.90 0.53
N ASP A 495 -3.06 -17.70 -0.19
CA ASP A 495 -2.32 -16.44 -0.27
C ASP A 495 -2.32 -15.94 -1.72
N PRO A 496 -2.39 -14.62 -1.97
CA PRO A 496 -2.19 -14.08 -3.30
C PRO A 496 -0.77 -14.37 -3.79
N THR A 497 -0.64 -14.83 -5.04
CA THR A 497 0.67 -15.12 -5.65
C THR A 497 1.56 -13.87 -5.67
N LYS A 498 0.99 -12.72 -6.00
CA LYS A 498 1.69 -11.43 -6.01
C LYS A 498 2.26 -11.07 -4.64
N VAL A 499 1.51 -11.30 -3.56
CA VAL A 499 1.95 -11.06 -2.18
C VAL A 499 3.15 -11.94 -1.82
N THR A 500 3.03 -13.25 -2.04
CA THR A 500 4.10 -14.22 -1.73
C THR A 500 5.37 -13.95 -2.53
N ARG A 501 5.23 -13.63 -3.82
CA ARG A 501 6.34 -13.28 -4.71
C ARG A 501 7.04 -11.98 -4.27
N SER A 502 6.27 -10.91 -4.09
CA SER A 502 6.81 -9.59 -3.72
C SER A 502 7.50 -9.63 -2.36
N ALA A 503 6.96 -10.38 -1.40
CA ALA A 503 7.58 -10.57 -0.09
C ALA A 503 8.98 -11.20 -0.20
N LEU A 504 9.14 -12.26 -1.01
CA LEU A 504 10.44 -12.91 -1.21
C LEU A 504 11.42 -12.03 -1.98
N GLU A 505 10.98 -11.38 -3.06
CA GLU A 505 11.83 -10.52 -3.90
C GLU A 505 12.36 -9.31 -3.11
N ASN A 506 11.49 -8.61 -2.37
CA ASN A 506 11.88 -7.45 -1.57
C ASN A 506 12.80 -7.86 -0.40
N ALA A 507 12.48 -8.96 0.29
CA ALA A 507 13.31 -9.49 1.35
C ALA A 507 14.72 -9.86 0.84
N ALA A 508 14.82 -10.57 -0.27
CA ALA A 508 16.08 -10.98 -0.85
C ALA A 508 16.90 -9.81 -1.42
N SER A 509 16.22 -8.81 -1.98
CA SER A 509 16.86 -7.58 -2.47
C SER A 509 17.63 -6.89 -1.35
N VAL A 510 16.95 -6.57 -0.24
CA VAL A 510 17.56 -5.90 0.91
C VAL A 510 18.59 -6.80 1.60
N ALA A 511 18.26 -8.08 1.84
CA ALA A 511 19.21 -9.02 2.46
C ALA A 511 20.52 -9.12 1.66
N SER A 512 20.45 -9.16 0.33
CA SER A 512 21.63 -9.20 -0.52
C SER A 512 22.51 -7.95 -0.42
N MET A 513 21.91 -6.78 -0.20
CA MET A 513 22.64 -5.53 0.04
C MET A 513 23.30 -5.53 1.42
N VAL A 514 22.58 -5.96 2.45
CA VAL A 514 23.09 -6.09 3.82
C VAL A 514 24.31 -7.02 3.85
N LEU A 515 24.24 -8.18 3.19
CA LEU A 515 25.33 -9.17 3.15
C LEU A 515 26.57 -8.66 2.42
N THR A 516 26.42 -7.74 1.47
CA THR A 516 27.54 -7.13 0.72
C THR A 516 28.06 -5.84 1.36
N THR A 517 27.49 -5.40 2.49
CA THR A 517 27.92 -4.20 3.21
C THR A 517 29.10 -4.51 4.11
N GLU A 518 30.14 -3.64 4.04
CA GLU A 518 31.37 -3.76 4.82
C GLU A 518 31.60 -2.59 5.75
N SER A 519 30.97 -1.44 5.49
CA SER A 519 31.13 -0.24 6.32
C SER A 519 29.81 0.49 6.50
N LEU A 520 29.61 1.05 7.70
CA LEU A 520 28.48 1.91 8.06
C LEU A 520 29.00 3.30 8.40
N VAL A 521 28.31 4.33 7.97
CA VAL A 521 28.63 5.73 8.25
C VAL A 521 27.40 6.42 8.83
N ALA A 522 27.49 6.86 10.08
CA ALA A 522 26.44 7.57 10.78
C ALA A 522 26.90 8.99 11.18
N ASP A 523 25.95 9.88 11.43
CA ASP A 523 26.26 11.15 12.09
C ASP A 523 26.66 10.90 13.55
N GLU A 524 27.66 11.66 14.01
CA GLU A 524 28.02 11.66 15.41
C GLU A 524 26.87 12.26 16.23
N PRO A 525 26.41 11.62 17.33
CA PRO A 525 25.35 12.18 18.16
C PRO A 525 25.74 13.60 18.63
N GLU A 526 24.80 14.53 18.55
CA GLU A 526 25.04 15.87 19.11
C GLU A 526 25.22 15.75 20.63
N ASP A 527 26.31 16.30 21.14
CA ASP A 527 26.51 16.38 22.58
C ASP A 527 25.37 17.23 23.18
N PRO A 528 24.54 16.68 24.08
CA PRO A 528 23.45 17.42 24.69
C PRO A 528 23.91 18.70 25.40
N ALA A 529 25.16 18.74 25.88
CA ALA A 529 25.75 19.92 26.49
C ALA A 529 26.07 21.01 25.46
N ALA A 530 26.54 20.62 24.26
CA ALA A 530 26.81 21.55 23.16
C ALA A 530 25.51 22.09 22.53
N ALA A 531 24.48 21.24 22.40
CA ALA A 531 23.16 21.65 21.91
C ALA A 531 22.48 22.64 22.86
N ASN A 532 22.55 22.42 24.17
CA ASN A 532 22.02 23.34 25.18
C ASN A 532 22.83 24.64 25.25
N ALA A 533 24.16 24.63 25.06
CA ALA A 533 24.99 25.81 25.00
C ALA A 533 24.70 26.66 23.76
N ALA A 534 24.48 26.04 22.61
CA ALA A 534 24.09 26.71 21.35
C ALA A 534 22.69 27.35 21.46
N ALA A 535 21.72 26.64 22.08
CA ALA A 535 20.38 27.17 22.34
C ALA A 535 20.41 28.36 23.33
N ALA A 536 21.24 28.29 24.36
CA ALA A 536 21.42 29.39 25.34
C ALA A 536 22.13 30.60 24.70
N ALA A 537 23.11 30.39 23.82
CA ALA A 537 23.77 31.45 23.07
C ALA A 537 22.84 32.13 22.04
N GLY A 538 21.95 31.37 21.38
CA GLY A 538 20.94 31.89 20.46
C GLY A 538 19.86 32.73 21.18
N ALA A 539 19.46 32.35 22.38
CA ALA A 539 18.50 33.08 23.19
C ALA A 539 19.07 34.40 23.76
N GLY A 540 20.39 34.50 23.91
CA GLY A 540 21.06 35.71 24.42
C GLY A 540 21.25 36.86 23.41
N MET A 541 21.10 36.60 22.12
CA MET A 541 21.26 37.63 21.04
C MET A 541 19.95 38.28 20.57
N GLY A 542 18.79 37.84 21.07
CA GLY A 542 17.46 38.38 20.69
C GLY A 542 16.97 39.55 21.57
N GLY A 543 17.80 40.10 22.46
CA GLY A 543 17.41 41.11 23.45
C GLY A 543 18.01 42.51 23.26
N MET A 544 18.54 42.81 22.07
CA MET A 544 19.01 44.18 21.79
C MET A 544 18.65 44.58 20.36
N TYR A 545 17.42 45.01 20.18
CA TYR A 545 17.06 46.09 19.20
C TYR A 545 15.60 46.44 19.45
#